data_cd2802cbd145f91735da55b6c24e1974
#
_entry.id   cd2802cbd145f91735da55b6c24e1974
#
_cell.length_a   1.000
_cell.length_b   1.000
_cell.length_c   1.000
_cell.angle_alpha   90.00
_cell.angle_beta   90.00
_cell.angle_gamma   90.00
#
_symmetry.space_group_name_H-M   'P 1'
#
loop_
_entity.id
_entity.type
_entity.pdbx_description
1 polymer ?
#
loop_
_entity_poly.entity_id
_entity_poly.type
_entity_poly.pdbx_seq_one_letter_code
_entity_poly.pdbx_strand_id
1 'polypeptide(L)'
;MRQERPNVVYVLADQWRAQDTGYAGNKQVRTPHLDSLAAQSINFTHAVAGIPVCCPARASLLTGQHALTHGVFLNDVHLADDAVSMAKLYKAAGYDTAYVGKWHVDGRGRSNYIPPESRQGFDYWKALECTHDYNNSKYYAGDSDAPLNWEGYDAIEQTKDVQAYLRGRNQGAGDRDSDTPFLLVLSWGPPHAPYETAPADYQALYSPEDIELRPNVTPEMAGEAREWIAGYYAHCTALDDCLGGLLQTLEEGGLAENTIFVFTSDHGDMLGSQGEVKKQRPWEESIRVPFLLRWPRRFGLQGREIEALLDTPDILPTLLSLCEIPIPETVEGKDFADAIEGGQDPSGGAALIYCPHPFGQFLRPDGGREYRGLRTRTHTYARDLNGPWLLYDNEADPFQLDNLVDRPEVATLQAELESQLQLKLDERGDKFLPGETYVEHWGYTLDETGTVPFNW
;
A
#
# COMPACT_ATOMS: atom_id res chain seq x y z
N MET A 1 14.92 3.41 33.79
CA MET A 1 15.10 2.29 32.82
C MET A 1 14.84 2.89 31.45
N ARG A 2 15.74 2.77 30.48
CA ARG A 2 15.40 3.15 29.10
C ARG A 2 14.24 2.25 28.68
N GLN A 3 13.17 2.82 28.17
CA GLN A 3 12.08 2.07 27.58
C GLN A 3 12.66 1.28 26.41
N GLU A 4 12.47 -0.02 26.38
CA GLU A 4 12.95 -0.88 25.30
C GLU A 4 12.20 -0.52 24.03
N ARG A 5 12.93 -0.10 22.98
CA ARG A 5 12.33 0.30 21.70
C ARG A 5 11.60 -0.89 21.06
N PRO A 6 10.43 -0.68 20.44
CA PRO A 6 9.70 -1.75 19.80
C PRO A 6 10.41 -2.26 18.54
N ASN A 7 10.22 -3.52 18.20
CA ASN A 7 10.42 -4.00 16.84
C ASN A 7 9.31 -3.49 15.92
N VAL A 8 9.57 -3.45 14.63
CA VAL A 8 8.56 -3.15 13.61
C VAL A 8 8.52 -4.29 12.59
N VAL A 9 7.36 -4.88 12.41
CA VAL A 9 7.04 -5.82 11.31
C VAL A 9 5.99 -5.15 10.45
N TYR A 10 6.36 -4.80 9.23
CA TYR A 10 5.51 -4.12 8.27
C TYR A 10 5.19 -5.08 7.13
N VAL A 11 3.93 -5.50 7.04
CA VAL A 11 3.43 -6.41 5.99
C VAL A 11 2.64 -5.61 4.97
N LEU A 12 3.13 -5.60 3.74
CA LEU A 12 2.57 -4.91 2.59
C LEU A 12 2.05 -5.91 1.56
N ALA A 13 0.76 -5.92 1.30
CA ALA A 13 0.21 -6.61 0.14
C ALA A 13 0.19 -5.67 -1.08
N ASP A 14 0.19 -6.22 -2.30
CA ASP A 14 0.03 -5.43 -3.52
C ASP A 14 -1.41 -5.55 -4.02
N GLN A 15 -2.09 -4.43 -4.16
CA GLN A 15 -3.40 -4.35 -4.79
C GLN A 15 -4.57 -4.90 -3.94
N TRP A 16 -4.44 -4.92 -2.59
CA TRP A 16 -5.52 -5.37 -1.70
C TRP A 16 -6.45 -4.22 -1.31
N ARG A 17 -7.70 -4.25 -1.78
CA ARG A 17 -8.70 -3.23 -1.46
C ARG A 17 -9.31 -3.43 -0.07
N ALA A 18 -9.60 -2.31 0.63
CA ALA A 18 -10.07 -2.32 2.02
C ALA A 18 -11.33 -3.16 2.25
N GLN A 19 -12.26 -3.14 1.29
CA GLN A 19 -13.55 -3.81 1.38
C GLN A 19 -13.49 -5.35 1.19
N ASP A 20 -12.33 -5.92 0.86
CA ASP A 20 -12.18 -7.35 0.66
C ASP A 20 -11.46 -8.03 1.84
N THR A 21 -12.02 -7.79 3.01
CA THR A 21 -11.66 -8.44 4.27
C THR A 21 -12.93 -8.77 5.06
N GLY A 22 -12.89 -9.83 5.86
CA GLY A 22 -14.04 -10.24 6.67
C GLY A 22 -14.43 -9.18 7.70
N TYR A 23 -13.44 -8.57 8.38
CA TYR A 23 -13.69 -7.52 9.37
C TYR A 23 -14.32 -6.24 8.78
N ALA A 24 -14.12 -5.98 7.47
CA ALA A 24 -14.81 -4.88 6.77
C ALA A 24 -16.22 -5.26 6.29
N GLY A 25 -16.70 -6.46 6.63
CA GLY A 25 -18.05 -6.91 6.34
C GLY A 25 -18.20 -7.74 5.07
N ASN A 26 -17.14 -8.08 4.35
CA ASN A 26 -17.19 -8.97 3.21
C ASN A 26 -17.36 -10.43 3.69
N LYS A 27 -18.52 -11.03 3.38
CA LYS A 27 -18.86 -12.39 3.79
C LYS A 27 -18.40 -13.47 2.81
N GLN A 28 -17.90 -13.07 1.65
CA GLN A 28 -17.51 -14.00 0.59
C GLN A 28 -16.03 -14.38 0.72
N VAL A 29 -15.16 -13.42 1.06
CA VAL A 29 -13.72 -13.68 1.26
C VAL A 29 -13.46 -14.26 2.65
N ARG A 30 -12.53 -15.21 2.76
CA ARG A 30 -12.17 -15.87 4.02
C ARG A 30 -10.85 -15.32 4.53
N THR A 31 -10.92 -14.46 5.56
CA THR A 31 -9.75 -13.80 6.18
C THR A 31 -9.78 -13.87 7.71
N PRO A 32 -9.89 -15.09 8.31
CA PRO A 32 -10.08 -15.24 9.75
C PRO A 32 -8.90 -14.73 10.58
N HIS A 33 -7.66 -14.78 10.07
CA HIS A 33 -6.48 -14.27 10.76
C HIS A 33 -6.44 -12.74 10.75
N LEU A 34 -6.80 -12.10 9.62
CA LEU A 34 -6.98 -10.65 9.54
C LEU A 34 -8.11 -10.18 10.43
N ASP A 35 -9.22 -10.90 10.49
CA ASP A 35 -10.35 -10.57 11.37
C ASP A 35 -9.93 -10.62 12.84
N SER A 36 -9.15 -11.64 13.22
CA SER A 36 -8.57 -11.75 14.56
C SER A 36 -7.55 -10.63 14.84
N LEU A 37 -6.71 -10.29 13.86
CA LEU A 37 -5.76 -9.18 13.98
C LEU A 37 -6.50 -7.85 14.15
N ALA A 38 -7.53 -7.58 13.36
CA ALA A 38 -8.34 -6.36 13.45
C ALA A 38 -8.99 -6.19 14.83
N ALA A 39 -9.51 -7.29 15.41
CA ALA A 39 -10.06 -7.31 16.75
C ALA A 39 -9.05 -6.96 17.86
N GLN A 40 -7.74 -6.97 17.55
CA GLN A 40 -6.65 -6.67 18.47
C GLN A 40 -5.83 -5.43 18.06
N SER A 41 -6.24 -4.74 17.00
CA SER A 41 -5.48 -3.66 16.37
C SER A 41 -6.21 -2.33 16.41
N ILE A 42 -5.43 -1.28 16.15
CA ILE A 42 -5.95 0.01 15.70
C ILE A 42 -6.24 -0.14 14.21
N ASN A 43 -7.52 0.01 13.84
CA ASN A 43 -8.00 -0.06 12.47
C ASN A 43 -8.30 1.35 11.95
N PHE A 44 -7.50 1.83 10.97
CA PHE A 44 -7.83 3.06 10.26
C PHE A 44 -8.85 2.75 9.16
N THR A 45 -10.12 3.02 9.43
CA THR A 45 -11.22 2.70 8.52
C THR A 45 -11.22 3.52 7.23
N HIS A 46 -10.46 4.61 7.19
CA HIS A 46 -10.30 5.52 6.06
C HIS A 46 -8.83 5.67 5.63
N ALA A 47 -8.05 4.57 5.66
CA ALA A 47 -6.73 4.59 5.05
C ALA A 47 -6.82 4.69 3.53
N VAL A 48 -6.00 5.57 2.93
CA VAL A 48 -6.05 5.95 1.52
C VAL A 48 -4.67 5.80 0.89
N ALA A 49 -4.62 5.22 -0.29
CA ALA A 49 -3.49 5.34 -1.20
C ALA A 49 -3.72 6.58 -2.08
N GLY A 50 -3.15 7.72 -1.70
CA GLY A 50 -3.35 8.99 -2.41
C GLY A 50 -2.91 8.97 -3.85
N ILE A 51 -1.85 8.21 -4.17
CA ILE A 51 -1.47 7.85 -5.53
C ILE A 51 -1.58 6.32 -5.68
N PRO A 52 -2.72 5.81 -6.15
CA PRO A 52 -3.02 4.38 -6.10
C PRO A 52 -2.34 3.60 -7.23
N VAL A 53 -1.02 3.44 -7.15
CA VAL A 53 -0.21 2.66 -8.08
C VAL A 53 1.14 2.27 -7.45
N CYS A 54 1.66 1.09 -7.78
CA CYS A 54 2.73 0.40 -7.06
C CYS A 54 3.99 1.25 -6.77
N CYS A 55 4.78 1.62 -7.80
CA CYS A 55 6.05 2.34 -7.57
C CYS A 55 5.85 3.66 -6.81
N PRO A 56 4.92 4.55 -7.21
CA PRO A 56 4.65 5.79 -6.50
C PRO A 56 4.24 5.59 -5.03
N ALA A 57 3.32 4.67 -4.75
CA ALA A 57 2.88 4.38 -3.39
C ALA A 57 4.03 3.83 -2.53
N ARG A 58 4.85 2.93 -3.08
CA ARG A 58 6.02 2.36 -2.39
C ARG A 58 7.10 3.40 -2.12
N ALA A 59 7.39 4.27 -3.08
CA ALA A 59 8.33 5.38 -2.89
C ALA A 59 7.81 6.37 -1.81
N SER A 60 6.51 6.70 -1.84
CA SER A 60 5.88 7.54 -0.80
C SER A 60 5.93 6.89 0.59
N LEU A 61 5.69 5.57 0.69
CA LEU A 61 5.84 4.82 1.94
C LEU A 61 7.27 4.89 2.48
N LEU A 62 8.27 4.68 1.60
CA LEU A 62 9.67 4.65 2.01
C LEU A 62 10.21 6.02 2.42
N THR A 63 9.72 7.11 1.83
CA THR A 63 10.26 8.46 2.03
C THR A 63 9.39 9.36 2.91
N GLY A 64 8.11 9.05 3.06
CA GLY A 64 7.12 9.95 3.67
C GLY A 64 6.86 11.19 2.83
N GLN A 65 7.19 11.17 1.54
CA GLN A 65 7.00 12.28 0.60
C GLN A 65 5.90 11.98 -0.40
N HIS A 66 5.36 13.02 -1.03
CA HIS A 66 4.45 12.89 -2.16
C HIS A 66 5.19 12.61 -3.47
N ALA A 67 4.50 11.98 -4.43
CA ALA A 67 5.12 11.48 -5.64
C ALA A 67 5.80 12.56 -6.50
N LEU A 68 5.28 13.77 -6.53
CA LEU A 68 5.91 14.88 -7.26
C LEU A 68 7.17 15.43 -6.56
N THR A 69 7.35 15.17 -5.27
CA THR A 69 8.55 15.57 -4.51
C THR A 69 9.68 14.57 -4.68
N HIS A 70 9.40 13.26 -4.54
CA HIS A 70 10.45 12.24 -4.73
C HIS A 70 10.62 11.81 -6.20
N GLY A 71 9.79 12.29 -7.13
CA GLY A 71 9.89 12.07 -8.57
C GLY A 71 9.30 10.74 -9.07
N VAL A 72 9.08 9.75 -8.23
CA VAL A 72 8.50 8.46 -8.63
C VAL A 72 6.98 8.59 -8.72
N PHE A 73 6.47 9.12 -9.83
CA PHE A 73 5.03 9.25 -10.09
C PHE A 73 4.52 8.36 -11.24
N LEU A 74 5.42 7.53 -11.78
CA LEU A 74 5.18 6.49 -12.78
C LEU A 74 5.74 5.17 -12.28
N ASN A 75 5.33 4.05 -12.88
CA ASN A 75 5.99 2.77 -12.62
C ASN A 75 7.37 2.70 -13.31
N ASP A 76 8.19 1.79 -12.78
CA ASP A 76 9.52 1.48 -13.29
C ASP A 76 10.49 2.69 -13.25
N VAL A 77 10.24 3.64 -12.38
CA VAL A 77 11.13 4.78 -12.07
C VAL A 77 12.02 4.44 -10.88
N HIS A 78 13.29 4.82 -10.98
CA HIS A 78 14.26 4.67 -9.90
C HIS A 78 14.05 5.72 -8.81
N LEU A 79 13.90 5.28 -7.57
CA LEU A 79 13.97 6.16 -6.39
C LEU A 79 15.44 6.51 -6.13
N ALA A 80 15.75 7.80 -6.04
CA ALA A 80 17.11 8.28 -5.85
C ALA A 80 17.84 7.57 -4.70
N ASP A 81 19.09 7.12 -4.94
CA ASP A 81 19.86 6.36 -3.97
C ASP A 81 20.17 7.16 -2.68
N ASP A 82 20.19 8.49 -2.77
CA ASP A 82 20.43 9.41 -1.64
C ASP A 82 19.14 9.85 -0.93
N ALA A 83 17.95 9.35 -1.35
CA ALA A 83 16.69 9.66 -0.68
C ALA A 83 16.77 9.37 0.83
N VAL A 84 16.21 10.26 1.64
CA VAL A 84 15.98 10.00 3.06
C VAL A 84 14.84 9.00 3.18
N SER A 85 15.15 7.81 3.66
CA SER A 85 14.20 6.68 3.57
C SER A 85 14.04 5.95 4.91
N MET A 86 12.92 5.22 5.01
CA MET A 86 12.53 4.45 6.19
C MET A 86 13.72 3.67 6.79
N ALA A 87 14.34 2.76 6.02
CA ALA A 87 15.37 1.91 6.58
C ALA A 87 16.65 2.68 6.95
N LYS A 88 17.03 3.74 6.22
CA LYS A 88 18.16 4.59 6.60
C LYS A 88 17.92 5.28 7.94
N LEU A 89 16.70 5.76 8.20
CA LEU A 89 16.32 6.41 9.46
C LEU A 89 16.32 5.42 10.63
N TYR A 90 15.75 4.23 10.44
CA TYR A 90 15.77 3.19 11.46
C TYR A 90 17.18 2.70 11.75
N LYS A 91 18.00 2.49 10.72
CA LYS A 91 19.42 2.11 10.86
C LYS A 91 20.22 3.15 11.63
N ALA A 92 20.02 4.44 11.32
CA ALA A 92 20.65 5.53 12.07
C ALA A 92 20.23 5.58 13.55
N ALA A 93 19.02 5.10 13.84
CA ALA A 93 18.51 4.95 15.21
C ALA A 93 18.98 3.64 15.90
N GLY A 94 19.80 2.81 15.24
CA GLY A 94 20.35 1.58 15.79
C GLY A 94 19.46 0.35 15.65
N TYR A 95 18.56 0.32 14.67
CA TYR A 95 17.77 -0.85 14.30
C TYR A 95 18.52 -1.71 13.28
N ASP A 96 18.36 -3.02 13.36
CA ASP A 96 18.60 -3.89 12.21
C ASP A 96 17.47 -3.71 11.18
N THR A 97 17.81 -3.77 9.89
CA THR A 97 16.84 -3.55 8.81
C THR A 97 16.75 -4.75 7.89
N ALA A 98 15.54 -5.20 7.59
CA ALA A 98 15.27 -6.38 6.79
C ALA A 98 14.16 -6.13 5.76
N TYR A 99 14.36 -6.62 4.53
CA TYR A 99 13.37 -6.59 3.47
C TYR A 99 13.24 -7.95 2.78
N VAL A 100 12.00 -8.42 2.61
CA VAL A 100 11.68 -9.65 1.89
C VAL A 100 10.52 -9.38 0.93
N GLY A 101 10.66 -9.79 -0.35
CA GLY A 101 9.60 -9.74 -1.35
C GLY A 101 9.77 -8.65 -2.42
N LYS A 102 8.65 -8.11 -2.91
CA LYS A 102 8.62 -7.16 -4.03
C LYS A 102 9.14 -5.78 -3.62
N TRP A 103 10.13 -5.26 -4.36
CA TRP A 103 10.72 -3.92 -4.15
C TRP A 103 10.04 -2.83 -4.97
N HIS A 104 10.15 -2.91 -6.28
CA HIS A 104 9.49 -2.09 -7.31
C HIS A 104 9.77 -0.57 -7.22
N VAL A 105 10.98 -0.16 -6.84
CA VAL A 105 11.43 1.24 -6.87
C VAL A 105 12.88 1.38 -7.35
N ASP A 106 13.48 0.33 -7.94
CA ASP A 106 14.82 0.40 -8.51
C ASP A 106 14.84 0.88 -9.98
N GLY A 107 13.82 0.54 -10.78
CA GLY A 107 13.65 1.04 -12.13
C GLY A 107 14.67 0.53 -13.18
N ARG A 108 15.60 -0.36 -12.84
CA ARG A 108 16.64 -0.88 -13.76
C ARG A 108 16.22 -2.11 -14.54
N GLY A 109 14.99 -2.59 -14.31
CA GLY A 109 14.43 -3.78 -14.94
C GLY A 109 13.86 -4.74 -13.93
N ARG A 110 12.69 -5.32 -14.25
CA ARG A 110 11.84 -6.04 -13.29
C ARG A 110 12.46 -7.33 -12.75
N SER A 111 13.39 -7.95 -13.49
CA SER A 111 14.10 -9.18 -13.07
C SER A 111 15.56 -8.94 -12.75
N ASN A 112 16.02 -7.69 -12.67
CA ASN A 112 17.43 -7.37 -12.47
C ASN A 112 17.82 -7.39 -10.98
N TYR A 113 19.11 -7.57 -10.75
CA TYR A 113 19.72 -7.44 -9.43
C TYR A 113 19.64 -5.99 -8.93
N ILE A 114 19.24 -5.83 -7.68
CA ILE A 114 19.18 -4.53 -7.00
C ILE A 114 20.44 -4.40 -6.15
N PRO A 115 21.37 -3.49 -6.51
CA PRO A 115 22.64 -3.36 -5.79
C PRO A 115 22.43 -2.74 -4.40
N PRO A 116 23.35 -2.97 -3.45
CA PRO A 116 23.20 -2.52 -2.05
C PRO A 116 22.92 -1.04 -1.87
N GLU A 117 23.53 -0.17 -2.70
CA GLU A 117 23.31 1.27 -2.67
C GLU A 117 21.86 1.69 -2.97
N SER A 118 21.14 0.90 -3.78
CA SER A 118 19.75 1.16 -4.18
C SER A 118 18.70 0.53 -3.27
N ARG A 119 19.11 -0.23 -2.24
CA ARG A 119 18.23 -0.88 -1.25
C ARG A 119 17.76 0.06 -0.14
N GLN A 120 18.01 1.34 -0.27
CA GLN A 120 17.54 2.38 0.64
C GLN A 120 17.86 2.13 2.13
N GLY A 121 18.95 1.38 2.44
CA GLY A 121 19.40 1.13 3.80
C GLY A 121 19.00 -0.19 4.43
N PHE A 122 18.34 -1.08 3.67
CA PHE A 122 18.03 -2.44 4.13
C PHE A 122 19.28 -3.35 4.04
N ASP A 123 19.64 -3.98 5.16
CA ASP A 123 20.83 -4.85 5.28
C ASP A 123 20.50 -6.33 5.02
N TYR A 124 19.46 -6.87 5.69
CA TYR A 124 18.97 -8.20 5.35
C TYR A 124 18.09 -8.12 4.13
N TRP A 125 18.48 -8.83 3.07
CA TRP A 125 17.87 -8.67 1.77
C TRP A 125 17.52 -10.02 1.12
N LYS A 126 16.23 -10.21 0.80
CA LYS A 126 15.72 -11.27 -0.08
C LYS A 126 14.60 -10.67 -0.91
N ALA A 127 14.92 -10.12 -2.07
CA ALA A 127 13.94 -9.35 -2.82
C ALA A 127 14.10 -9.47 -4.34
N LEU A 128 13.03 -9.10 -5.02
CA LEU A 128 12.94 -8.92 -6.47
C LEU A 128 12.36 -7.53 -6.76
N GLU A 129 12.64 -6.99 -7.94
CA GLU A 129 12.03 -5.72 -8.34
C GLU A 129 10.53 -5.89 -8.56
N CYS A 130 10.12 -6.73 -9.51
CA CYS A 130 8.72 -7.02 -9.78
C CYS A 130 8.56 -8.34 -10.56
N THR A 131 7.52 -9.10 -10.29
CA THR A 131 7.13 -10.27 -11.08
C THR A 131 5.61 -10.40 -11.13
N HIS A 132 5.12 -11.12 -12.13
CA HIS A 132 3.75 -11.63 -12.20
C HIS A 132 3.74 -13.18 -12.30
N ASP A 133 4.89 -13.83 -12.14
CA ASP A 133 5.02 -15.27 -12.02
C ASP A 133 5.20 -15.65 -10.53
N TYR A 134 4.07 -15.72 -9.82
CA TYR A 134 4.05 -15.95 -8.38
C TYR A 134 4.38 -17.40 -7.99
N ASN A 135 4.40 -18.33 -8.94
CA ASN A 135 4.71 -19.72 -8.69
C ASN A 135 6.16 -20.11 -9.02
N ASN A 136 6.95 -19.16 -9.55
CA ASN A 136 8.37 -19.35 -9.86
C ASN A 136 9.10 -17.99 -9.85
N SER A 137 8.98 -17.26 -8.74
CA SER A 137 9.55 -15.92 -8.63
C SER A 137 11.05 -15.95 -8.46
N LYS A 138 11.77 -15.21 -9.30
CA LYS A 138 13.19 -14.94 -9.10
C LYS A 138 13.39 -13.91 -7.99
N TYR A 139 14.44 -14.10 -7.20
CA TYR A 139 14.87 -13.11 -6.21
C TYR A 139 16.39 -13.10 -6.05
N TYR A 140 16.90 -12.13 -5.33
CA TYR A 140 18.31 -12.00 -4.96
C TYR A 140 18.46 -11.92 -3.45
N ALA A 141 19.52 -12.54 -2.90
CA ALA A 141 19.75 -12.60 -1.46
C ALA A 141 21.14 -12.09 -1.09
N GLY A 142 21.20 -11.30 0.00
CA GLY A 142 22.45 -10.69 0.44
C GLY A 142 23.09 -9.87 -0.69
N ASP A 143 24.42 -9.86 -0.78
CA ASP A 143 25.14 -9.08 -1.79
C ASP A 143 25.45 -9.87 -3.08
N SER A 144 24.86 -11.05 -3.24
CA SER A 144 25.04 -11.87 -4.44
C SER A 144 24.12 -11.43 -5.57
N ASP A 145 24.68 -11.26 -6.77
CA ASP A 145 23.96 -11.02 -8.02
C ASP A 145 23.51 -12.32 -8.71
N ALA A 146 23.75 -13.49 -8.08
CA ALA A 146 23.24 -14.76 -8.56
C ALA A 146 21.75 -14.89 -8.24
N PRO A 147 20.88 -15.08 -9.26
CA PRO A 147 19.46 -15.22 -9.04
C PRO A 147 19.14 -16.54 -8.31
N LEU A 148 18.19 -16.47 -7.40
CA LEU A 148 17.57 -17.59 -6.71
C LEU A 148 16.08 -17.65 -7.11
N ASN A 149 15.39 -18.73 -6.83
CA ASN A 149 13.96 -18.86 -7.03
C ASN A 149 13.26 -19.26 -5.73
N TRP A 150 12.14 -18.61 -5.45
CA TRP A 150 11.14 -19.15 -4.55
C TRP A 150 10.36 -20.24 -5.30
N GLU A 151 10.51 -21.49 -4.85
CA GLU A 151 9.84 -22.63 -5.50
C GLU A 151 8.39 -22.76 -4.99
N GLY A 152 7.43 -22.72 -5.91
CA GLY A 152 6.01 -22.67 -5.59
C GLY A 152 5.52 -21.24 -5.36
N TYR A 153 4.41 -21.11 -4.66
CA TYR A 153 3.77 -19.79 -4.44
C TYR A 153 4.64 -18.88 -3.57
N ASP A 154 5.14 -17.81 -4.17
CA ASP A 154 6.20 -16.99 -3.60
C ASP A 154 5.85 -16.32 -2.26
N ALA A 155 4.59 -15.92 -2.06
CA ALA A 155 4.16 -15.33 -0.80
C ALA A 155 4.31 -16.30 0.38
N ILE A 156 4.09 -17.61 0.17
CA ILE A 156 4.31 -18.65 1.19
C ILE A 156 5.81 -18.77 1.48
N GLU A 157 6.66 -18.81 0.46
CA GLU A 157 8.11 -18.94 0.64
C GLU A 157 8.74 -17.67 1.26
N GLN A 158 8.31 -16.49 0.83
CA GLN A 158 8.69 -15.21 1.44
C GLN A 158 8.30 -15.17 2.93
N THR A 159 7.11 -15.68 3.26
CA THR A 159 6.64 -15.79 4.65
C THR A 159 7.54 -16.75 5.46
N LYS A 160 7.93 -17.89 4.91
CA LYS A 160 8.89 -18.82 5.56
C LYS A 160 10.25 -18.16 5.79
N ASP A 161 10.74 -17.37 4.84
CA ASP A 161 11.98 -16.61 4.99
C ASP A 161 11.90 -15.61 6.16
N VAL A 162 10.77 -14.89 6.28
CA VAL A 162 10.51 -13.99 7.40
C VAL A 162 10.40 -14.75 8.73
N GLN A 163 9.70 -15.88 8.76
CA GLN A 163 9.62 -16.72 9.95
C GLN A 163 11.00 -17.21 10.39
N ALA A 164 11.86 -17.60 9.43
CA ALA A 164 13.24 -18.00 9.73
C ALA A 164 14.06 -16.85 10.29
N TYR A 165 13.91 -15.63 9.72
CA TYR A 165 14.54 -14.40 10.26
C TYR A 165 14.11 -14.15 11.70
N LEU A 166 12.80 -14.19 12.00
CA LEU A 166 12.25 -13.95 13.33
C LEU A 166 12.72 -14.99 14.36
N ARG A 167 12.73 -16.28 13.99
CA ARG A 167 13.26 -17.35 14.85
C ARG A 167 14.74 -17.20 15.14
N GLY A 168 15.53 -16.74 14.15
CA GLY A 168 16.95 -16.46 14.32
C GLY A 168 17.25 -15.35 15.33
N ARG A 169 16.35 -14.38 15.50
CA ARG A 169 16.47 -13.31 16.51
C ARG A 169 16.48 -13.84 17.93
N ASN A 170 15.70 -14.87 18.22
CA ASN A 170 15.57 -15.46 19.56
C ASN A 170 16.70 -16.41 19.94
N GLN A 171 17.42 -16.96 18.95
CA GLN A 171 18.42 -17.99 19.17
C GLN A 171 19.85 -17.43 19.26
N GLY A 172 20.03 -16.09 19.14
CA GLY A 172 21.36 -15.49 19.06
C GLY A 172 22.18 -16.02 17.88
N ALA A 173 21.51 -16.48 16.83
CA ALA A 173 22.15 -17.07 15.66
C ALA A 173 22.82 -15.97 14.81
N GLY A 174 24.15 -15.99 14.81
CA GLY A 174 25.02 -15.01 14.12
C GLY A 174 25.49 -13.86 15.02
N ASP A 175 26.15 -12.88 14.42
CA ASP A 175 26.72 -11.69 15.10
C ASP A 175 25.65 -10.66 15.56
N ARG A 176 24.35 -11.04 15.51
CA ARG A 176 23.24 -10.14 15.88
C ARG A 176 22.95 -10.24 17.37
N ASP A 177 22.96 -9.09 18.03
CA ASP A 177 22.52 -8.97 19.42
C ASP A 177 21.00 -9.18 19.48
N SER A 178 20.55 -10.12 20.31
CA SER A 178 19.11 -10.40 20.52
C SER A 178 18.33 -9.18 21.01
N ASP A 179 19.01 -8.22 21.63
CA ASP A 179 18.40 -7.03 22.23
C ASP A 179 18.30 -5.85 21.25
N THR A 180 18.94 -5.93 20.06
CA THR A 180 18.83 -4.89 19.04
C THR A 180 17.44 -4.92 18.39
N PRO A 181 16.68 -3.82 18.41
CA PRO A 181 15.37 -3.77 17.75
C PRO A 181 15.55 -3.87 16.22
N PHE A 182 14.50 -4.31 15.53
CA PHE A 182 14.54 -4.45 14.08
C PHE A 182 13.34 -3.79 13.38
N LEU A 183 13.58 -3.32 12.17
CA LEU A 183 12.58 -3.03 11.16
C LEU A 183 12.60 -4.15 10.12
N LEU A 184 11.49 -4.87 9.97
CA LEU A 184 11.32 -5.88 8.94
C LEU A 184 10.13 -5.49 8.04
N VAL A 185 10.36 -5.42 6.74
CA VAL A 185 9.33 -5.24 5.73
C VAL A 185 9.17 -6.54 4.96
N LEU A 186 7.96 -7.09 4.97
CA LEU A 186 7.53 -8.15 4.08
C LEU A 186 6.58 -7.57 3.05
N SER A 187 6.91 -7.69 1.79
CA SER A 187 6.16 -7.11 0.69
C SER A 187 5.74 -8.18 -0.32
N TRP A 188 4.50 -8.67 -0.18
CA TRP A 188 3.95 -9.65 -1.11
C TRP A 188 3.61 -9.05 -2.47
N GLY A 189 3.76 -9.84 -3.54
CA GLY A 189 3.26 -9.51 -4.88
C GLY A 189 1.74 -9.72 -5.02
N PRO A 190 1.16 -10.84 -4.55
CA PRO A 190 -0.28 -11.01 -4.50
C PRO A 190 -0.96 -10.08 -3.47
N PRO A 191 -2.29 -9.84 -3.59
CA PRO A 191 -3.25 -10.42 -4.53
C PRO A 191 -3.29 -9.75 -5.92
N HIS A 192 -2.26 -8.97 -6.32
CA HIS A 192 -2.16 -8.41 -7.67
C HIS A 192 -2.27 -9.50 -8.75
N ALA A 193 -2.93 -9.18 -9.87
CA ALA A 193 -3.02 -10.10 -11.01
C ALA A 193 -1.65 -10.68 -11.43
N PRO A 194 -1.61 -11.92 -11.98
CA PRO A 194 -2.70 -12.76 -12.49
C PRO A 194 -3.46 -13.51 -11.40
N TYR A 195 -4.79 -13.41 -11.37
CA TYR A 195 -5.60 -13.95 -10.28
C TYR A 195 -5.71 -15.48 -10.29
N GLU A 196 -5.50 -16.13 -11.43
CA GLU A 196 -5.50 -17.59 -11.61
C GLU A 196 -4.25 -18.28 -11.04
N THR A 197 -3.29 -17.53 -10.51
CA THR A 197 -2.00 -18.06 -10.02
C THR A 197 -2.01 -18.39 -8.52
N ALA A 198 -3.10 -18.14 -7.81
CA ALA A 198 -3.25 -18.59 -6.43
C ALA A 198 -3.10 -20.13 -6.34
N PRO A 199 -2.61 -20.70 -5.23
CA PRO A 199 -2.50 -22.14 -5.09
C PRO A 199 -3.85 -22.86 -5.25
N ALA A 200 -3.85 -24.03 -5.89
CA ALA A 200 -5.07 -24.75 -6.29
C ALA A 200 -6.05 -25.01 -5.13
N ASP A 201 -5.54 -25.30 -3.93
CA ASP A 201 -6.37 -25.54 -2.74
C ASP A 201 -7.17 -24.29 -2.34
N TYR A 202 -6.62 -23.10 -2.53
CA TYR A 202 -7.33 -21.85 -2.26
C TYR A 202 -8.27 -21.47 -3.41
N GLN A 203 -7.89 -21.72 -4.66
CA GLN A 203 -8.79 -21.53 -5.80
C GLN A 203 -10.05 -22.39 -5.67
N ALA A 204 -9.93 -23.62 -5.18
CA ALA A 204 -11.06 -24.53 -4.96
C ALA A 204 -12.09 -24.04 -3.93
N LEU A 205 -11.76 -22.99 -3.16
CA LEU A 205 -12.68 -22.38 -2.18
C LEU A 205 -13.69 -21.42 -2.80
N TYR A 206 -13.46 -20.99 -4.05
CA TYR A 206 -14.21 -19.93 -4.71
C TYR A 206 -14.62 -20.33 -6.11
N SER A 207 -15.94 -20.44 -6.34
CA SER A 207 -16.51 -20.64 -7.68
C SER A 207 -16.95 -19.28 -8.24
N PRO A 208 -16.59 -18.93 -9.49
CA PRO A 208 -17.06 -17.68 -10.11
C PRO A 208 -18.60 -17.54 -10.12
N GLU A 209 -19.33 -18.65 -10.21
CA GLU A 209 -20.78 -18.64 -10.20
C GLU A 209 -21.37 -18.19 -8.85
N ASP A 210 -20.65 -18.41 -7.75
CA ASP A 210 -21.07 -18.05 -6.39
C ASP A 210 -20.69 -16.61 -6.00
N ILE A 211 -19.90 -15.91 -6.83
CA ILE A 211 -19.48 -14.54 -6.55
C ILE A 211 -20.64 -13.55 -6.72
N GLU A 212 -21.00 -12.89 -5.65
CA GLU A 212 -21.91 -11.75 -5.65
C GLU A 212 -21.14 -10.48 -6.02
N LEU A 213 -21.47 -9.92 -7.17
CA LEU A 213 -20.83 -8.70 -7.66
C LEU A 213 -21.30 -7.46 -6.90
N ARG A 214 -20.40 -6.49 -6.74
CA ARG A 214 -20.77 -5.17 -6.23
C ARG A 214 -21.76 -4.49 -7.19
N PRO A 215 -22.69 -3.65 -6.70
CA PRO A 215 -23.69 -2.98 -7.54
C PRO A 215 -23.10 -2.09 -8.65
N ASN A 216 -21.87 -1.63 -8.50
CA ASN A 216 -21.17 -0.78 -9.46
C ASN A 216 -20.33 -1.54 -10.50
N VAL A 217 -20.35 -2.88 -10.50
CA VAL A 217 -19.80 -3.68 -11.60
C VAL A 217 -20.79 -3.62 -12.77
N THR A 218 -20.30 -3.19 -13.95
CA THR A 218 -21.18 -3.07 -15.11
C THR A 218 -21.58 -4.44 -15.67
N PRO A 219 -22.74 -4.56 -16.33
CA PRO A 219 -23.20 -5.83 -16.91
C PRO A 219 -22.19 -6.43 -17.91
N GLU A 220 -21.49 -5.59 -18.65
CA GLU A 220 -20.48 -5.98 -19.65
C GLU A 220 -19.28 -6.66 -19.00
N MET A 221 -18.90 -6.22 -17.80
CA MET A 221 -17.76 -6.75 -17.04
C MET A 221 -18.14 -7.95 -16.16
N ALA A 222 -19.44 -8.22 -15.98
CA ALA A 222 -19.93 -9.15 -14.95
C ALA A 222 -19.33 -10.56 -15.06
N GLY A 223 -19.11 -11.07 -16.26
CA GLY A 223 -18.52 -12.40 -16.49
C GLY A 223 -17.09 -12.47 -16.02
N GLU A 224 -16.25 -11.59 -16.57
CA GLU A 224 -14.82 -11.52 -16.24
C GLU A 224 -14.58 -11.13 -14.78
N ALA A 225 -15.37 -10.19 -14.24
CA ALA A 225 -15.26 -9.76 -12.85
C ALA A 225 -15.47 -10.90 -11.85
N ARG A 226 -16.38 -11.86 -12.14
CA ARG A 226 -16.58 -13.05 -11.29
C ARG A 226 -15.34 -13.93 -11.27
N GLU A 227 -14.75 -14.19 -12.44
CA GLU A 227 -13.50 -14.95 -12.56
C GLU A 227 -12.35 -14.28 -11.80
N TRP A 228 -12.18 -12.98 -12.01
CA TRP A 228 -11.13 -12.22 -11.33
C TRP A 228 -11.32 -12.20 -9.80
N ILE A 229 -12.53 -11.94 -9.33
CA ILE A 229 -12.82 -11.87 -7.89
C ILE A 229 -12.63 -13.23 -7.23
N ALA A 230 -13.03 -14.33 -7.87
CA ALA A 230 -12.82 -15.67 -7.32
C ALA A 230 -11.32 -15.96 -7.12
N GLY A 231 -10.50 -15.71 -8.14
CA GLY A 231 -9.04 -15.86 -8.03
C GLY A 231 -8.39 -14.86 -7.05
N TYR A 232 -8.87 -13.63 -7.04
CA TYR A 232 -8.42 -12.60 -6.09
C TYR A 232 -8.71 -12.99 -4.63
N TYR A 233 -9.90 -13.52 -4.33
CA TYR A 233 -10.23 -14.02 -2.99
C TYR A 233 -9.40 -15.24 -2.61
N ALA A 234 -9.04 -16.09 -3.58
CA ALA A 234 -8.12 -17.20 -3.35
C ALA A 234 -6.73 -16.71 -2.91
N HIS A 235 -6.19 -15.67 -3.56
CA HIS A 235 -4.97 -15.01 -3.12
C HIS A 235 -5.11 -14.41 -1.72
N CYS A 236 -6.19 -13.66 -1.46
CA CYS A 236 -6.44 -13.04 -0.16
C CYS A 236 -6.45 -14.08 0.97
N THR A 237 -7.10 -15.23 0.75
CA THR A 237 -7.15 -16.31 1.75
C THR A 237 -5.78 -16.98 1.95
N ALA A 238 -5.00 -17.17 0.88
CA ALA A 238 -3.64 -17.69 0.98
C ALA A 238 -2.72 -16.73 1.78
N LEU A 239 -2.87 -15.44 1.57
CA LEU A 239 -2.11 -14.42 2.33
C LEU A 239 -2.58 -14.31 3.78
N ASP A 240 -3.86 -14.52 4.04
CA ASP A 240 -4.41 -14.57 5.40
C ASP A 240 -3.79 -15.72 6.21
N ASP A 241 -3.64 -16.91 5.63
CA ASP A 241 -2.95 -18.03 6.27
C ASP A 241 -1.46 -17.72 6.49
N CYS A 242 -0.80 -17.05 5.54
CA CYS A 242 0.57 -16.55 5.70
C CYS A 242 0.67 -15.58 6.89
N LEU A 243 -0.27 -14.65 7.01
CA LEU A 243 -0.35 -13.70 8.12
C LEU A 243 -0.51 -14.41 9.46
N GLY A 244 -1.41 -15.40 9.53
CA GLY A 244 -1.60 -16.23 10.72
C GLY A 244 -0.32 -16.90 11.17
N GLY A 245 0.44 -17.46 10.23
CA GLY A 245 1.76 -18.07 10.51
C GLY A 245 2.81 -17.07 11.01
N LEU A 246 2.80 -15.83 10.54
CA LEU A 246 3.69 -14.77 11.03
C LEU A 246 3.35 -14.37 12.47
N LEU A 247 2.08 -14.12 12.75
CA LEU A 247 1.60 -13.77 14.09
C LEU A 247 1.94 -14.87 15.09
N GLN A 248 1.70 -16.14 14.72
CA GLN A 248 2.08 -17.29 15.55
C GLN A 248 3.60 -17.33 15.81
N THR A 249 4.42 -17.06 14.80
CA THR A 249 5.89 -17.04 14.95
C THR A 249 6.36 -15.96 15.92
N LEU A 250 5.73 -14.78 15.90
CA LEU A 250 6.01 -13.69 16.85
C LEU A 250 5.62 -14.08 18.28
N GLU A 251 4.46 -14.72 18.48
CA GLU A 251 3.99 -15.16 19.79
C GLU A 251 4.91 -16.27 20.36
N GLU A 252 5.20 -17.30 19.58
CA GLU A 252 6.10 -18.40 19.96
C GLU A 252 7.51 -17.91 20.30
N GLY A 253 7.95 -16.85 19.61
CA GLY A 253 9.23 -16.20 19.83
C GLY A 253 9.27 -15.22 20.99
N GLY A 254 8.15 -14.92 21.64
CA GLY A 254 8.07 -13.91 22.70
C GLY A 254 8.32 -12.48 22.19
N LEU A 255 8.24 -12.26 20.88
CA LEU A 255 8.45 -10.95 20.25
C LEU A 255 7.17 -10.11 20.14
N ALA A 256 6.00 -10.77 20.15
CA ALA A 256 4.72 -10.14 19.83
C ALA A 256 4.36 -8.95 20.73
N GLU A 257 4.70 -9.03 22.02
CA GLU A 257 4.35 -8.01 23.02
C GLU A 257 4.98 -6.65 22.70
N ASN A 258 6.26 -6.62 22.26
CA ASN A 258 7.00 -5.40 21.94
C ASN A 258 7.29 -5.24 20.46
N THR A 259 6.35 -5.65 19.61
CA THR A 259 6.42 -5.48 18.17
C THR A 259 5.23 -4.63 17.68
N ILE A 260 5.53 -3.56 16.98
CA ILE A 260 4.56 -2.85 16.14
C ILE A 260 4.36 -3.71 14.90
N PHE A 261 3.20 -4.33 14.78
CA PHE A 261 2.82 -5.11 13.61
C PHE A 261 1.86 -4.29 12.75
N VAL A 262 2.21 -4.03 11.50
CA VAL A 262 1.38 -3.31 10.54
C VAL A 262 1.00 -4.24 9.40
N PHE A 263 -0.27 -4.23 9.02
CA PHE A 263 -0.77 -4.83 7.77
C PHE A 263 -1.46 -3.77 6.93
N THR A 264 -1.08 -3.65 5.65
CA THR A 264 -1.68 -2.71 4.71
C THR A 264 -1.46 -3.16 3.25
N SER A 265 -1.93 -2.34 2.30
CA SER A 265 -1.68 -2.50 0.86
C SER A 265 -1.19 -1.18 0.26
N ASP A 266 -0.48 -1.26 -0.89
CA ASP A 266 -0.03 -0.08 -1.62
C ASP A 266 -1.14 0.62 -2.41
N HIS A 267 -2.17 -0.11 -2.86
CA HIS A 267 -3.40 0.40 -3.48
C HIS A 267 -4.45 -0.72 -3.55
N GLY A 268 -5.64 -0.40 -4.04
CA GLY A 268 -6.70 -1.37 -4.28
C GLY A 268 -6.78 -1.82 -5.74
N ASP A 269 -7.95 -2.35 -6.14
CA ASP A 269 -8.24 -2.91 -7.47
C ASP A 269 -9.70 -2.65 -7.87
N MET A 270 -9.95 -2.22 -9.09
CA MET A 270 -11.31 -1.98 -9.58
C MET A 270 -12.12 -3.25 -9.80
N LEU A 271 -11.53 -4.34 -10.28
CA LEU A 271 -12.17 -5.66 -10.51
C LEU A 271 -13.54 -5.57 -11.19
N GLY A 272 -13.67 -4.71 -12.21
CA GLY A 272 -14.91 -4.49 -12.96
C GLY A 272 -15.83 -3.41 -12.39
N SER A 273 -15.57 -2.89 -11.19
CA SER A 273 -16.33 -1.76 -10.62
C SER A 273 -16.19 -0.53 -11.53
N GLN A 274 -17.28 0.19 -11.75
CA GLN A 274 -17.37 1.35 -12.66
C GLN A 274 -17.03 1.02 -14.14
N GLY A 275 -17.02 -0.26 -14.53
CA GLY A 275 -16.55 -0.70 -15.84
C GLY A 275 -15.03 -0.66 -16.00
N GLU A 276 -14.28 -0.54 -14.89
CA GLU A 276 -12.84 -0.30 -14.86
C GLU A 276 -12.08 -1.51 -14.29
N VAL A 277 -10.79 -1.57 -14.60
CA VAL A 277 -9.89 -2.62 -14.15
C VAL A 277 -8.68 -2.04 -13.43
N LYS A 278 -8.09 -2.85 -12.53
CA LYS A 278 -6.83 -2.52 -11.84
C LYS A 278 -6.92 -1.23 -11.01
N LYS A 279 -6.07 -0.22 -11.20
CA LYS A 279 -5.79 0.91 -10.29
C LYS A 279 -5.63 2.24 -11.01
N GLN A 280 -5.08 3.26 -10.34
CA GLN A 280 -4.89 4.66 -10.77
C GLN A 280 -6.19 5.47 -10.87
N ARG A 281 -7.31 4.97 -10.38
CA ARG A 281 -8.62 5.63 -10.44
C ARG A 281 -8.96 6.27 -9.09
N PRO A 282 -9.83 7.30 -9.06
CA PRO A 282 -10.21 7.97 -7.82
C PRO A 282 -11.34 7.31 -7.04
N TRP A 283 -11.80 6.12 -7.44
CA TRP A 283 -12.87 5.39 -6.77
C TRP A 283 -12.39 4.57 -5.59
N GLU A 284 -13.28 4.31 -4.64
CA GLU A 284 -13.01 3.60 -3.38
C GLU A 284 -12.29 2.27 -3.56
N GLU A 285 -12.59 1.53 -4.63
CA GLU A 285 -11.96 0.25 -4.94
C GLU A 285 -10.47 0.37 -5.25
N SER A 286 -10.04 1.50 -5.81
CA SER A 286 -8.64 1.77 -6.15
C SER A 286 -7.88 2.44 -5.01
N ILE A 287 -8.51 3.39 -4.30
CA ILE A 287 -7.82 4.26 -3.34
C ILE A 287 -7.88 3.76 -1.91
N ARG A 288 -8.92 3.01 -1.49
CA ARG A 288 -9.02 2.54 -0.10
C ARG A 288 -8.29 1.23 0.11
N VAL A 289 -7.44 1.24 1.13
CA VAL A 289 -6.60 0.08 1.51
C VAL A 289 -6.88 -0.31 2.97
N PRO A 290 -6.68 -1.59 3.34
CA PRO A 290 -6.68 -1.98 4.74
C PRO A 290 -5.51 -1.30 5.46
N PHE A 291 -5.69 -0.91 6.72
CA PHE A 291 -4.58 -0.50 7.57
C PHE A 291 -4.85 -0.89 9.02
N LEU A 292 -4.09 -1.87 9.51
CA LEU A 292 -4.15 -2.38 10.87
C LEU A 292 -2.79 -2.18 11.54
N LEU A 293 -2.78 -1.64 12.76
CA LEU A 293 -1.60 -1.47 13.59
C LEU A 293 -1.83 -2.12 14.96
N ARG A 294 -1.04 -3.14 15.28
CA ARG A 294 -1.07 -3.84 16.58
C ARG A 294 0.23 -3.58 17.34
N TRP A 295 0.14 -3.15 18.59
CA TRP A 295 1.27 -3.05 19.51
C TRP A 295 0.79 -3.33 20.94
N PRO A 296 0.78 -4.60 21.39
CA PRO A 296 0.18 -5.00 22.66
C PRO A 296 0.75 -4.29 23.86
N ARG A 297 2.06 -4.10 23.96
CA ARG A 297 2.72 -3.41 25.07
C ARG A 297 2.21 -1.99 25.30
N ARG A 298 1.86 -1.27 24.22
CA ARG A 298 1.43 0.14 24.33
C ARG A 298 -0.09 0.30 24.30
N PHE A 299 -0.77 -0.47 23.46
CA PHE A 299 -2.21 -0.26 23.21
C PHE A 299 -3.10 -1.39 23.73
N GLY A 300 -2.53 -2.47 24.29
CA GLY A 300 -3.27 -3.68 24.68
C GLY A 300 -3.69 -4.50 23.46
N LEU A 301 -4.66 -5.40 23.70
CA LEU A 301 -5.21 -6.34 22.70
C LEU A 301 -6.70 -6.07 22.41
N GLN A 302 -7.21 -4.91 22.78
CA GLN A 302 -8.57 -4.53 22.43
C GLN A 302 -8.53 -3.64 21.18
N GLY A 303 -9.07 -4.14 20.09
CA GLY A 303 -9.16 -3.40 18.83
C GLY A 303 -10.04 -2.16 18.96
N ARG A 304 -9.71 -1.15 18.18
CA ARG A 304 -10.50 0.08 18.04
C ARG A 304 -10.36 0.67 16.65
N GLU A 305 -11.37 1.39 16.22
CA GLU A 305 -11.40 2.08 14.93
C GLU A 305 -10.98 3.54 15.08
N ILE A 306 -10.30 4.04 14.07
CA ILE A 306 -9.95 5.46 13.88
C ILE A 306 -10.43 5.88 12.49
N GLU A 307 -11.28 6.91 12.45
CA GLU A 307 -11.87 7.44 11.21
C GLU A 307 -11.00 8.52 10.54
N ALA A 308 -9.81 8.79 11.06
CA ALA A 308 -8.89 9.76 10.46
C ALA A 308 -8.40 9.28 9.09
N LEU A 309 -8.19 10.24 8.19
CA LEU A 309 -7.78 9.99 6.80
C LEU A 309 -6.25 9.80 6.73
N LEU A 310 -5.78 8.57 6.95
CA LEU A 310 -4.36 8.22 6.85
C LEU A 310 -3.99 8.01 5.38
N ASP A 311 -3.09 8.83 4.82
CA ASP A 311 -2.52 8.64 3.48
C ASP A 311 -1.18 7.89 3.54
N THR A 312 -0.75 7.31 2.45
CA THR A 312 0.52 6.54 2.37
C THR A 312 1.74 7.30 2.91
N PRO A 313 1.99 8.59 2.59
CA PRO A 313 3.12 9.34 3.13
C PRO A 313 3.09 9.51 4.65
N ASP A 314 1.91 9.44 5.28
CA ASP A 314 1.72 9.65 6.72
C ASP A 314 2.21 8.45 7.56
N ILE A 315 2.38 7.29 6.92
CA ILE A 315 2.77 6.05 7.60
C ILE A 315 4.17 6.17 8.18
N LEU A 316 5.13 6.68 7.40
CA LEU A 316 6.52 6.80 7.86
C LEU A 316 6.66 7.69 9.11
N PRO A 317 6.21 8.97 9.12
CA PRO A 317 6.36 9.82 10.31
C PRO A 317 5.62 9.25 11.53
N THR A 318 4.46 8.62 11.33
CA THR A 318 3.72 7.95 12.42
C THR A 318 4.53 6.82 13.05
N LEU A 319 5.14 5.94 12.25
CA LEU A 319 5.97 4.86 12.75
C LEU A 319 7.26 5.37 13.42
N LEU A 320 7.90 6.41 12.86
CA LEU A 320 9.05 7.06 13.47
C LEU A 320 8.71 7.62 14.86
N SER A 321 7.61 8.34 14.97
CA SER A 321 7.13 8.91 16.24
C SER A 321 6.83 7.82 17.27
N LEU A 322 6.14 6.74 16.89
CA LEU A 322 5.88 5.61 17.77
C LEU A 322 7.15 4.90 18.25
N CYS A 323 8.23 4.94 17.46
CA CYS A 323 9.54 4.39 17.79
C CYS A 323 10.49 5.40 18.45
N GLU A 324 10.03 6.61 18.77
CA GLU A 324 10.85 7.72 19.32
C GLU A 324 12.06 8.05 18.42
N ILE A 325 11.87 7.99 17.09
CA ILE A 325 12.86 8.37 16.08
C ILE A 325 12.48 9.76 15.55
N PRO A 326 13.43 10.73 15.50
CA PRO A 326 13.13 12.05 14.97
C PRO A 326 12.64 12.02 13.53
N ILE A 327 11.59 12.77 13.23
CA ILE A 327 11.04 12.94 11.89
C ILE A 327 11.88 14.00 11.15
N PRO A 328 12.49 13.68 9.98
CA PRO A 328 13.24 14.64 9.19
C PRO A 328 12.33 15.71 8.56
N GLU A 329 12.90 16.89 8.30
CA GLU A 329 12.20 18.00 7.60
C GLU A 329 11.80 17.66 6.16
N THR A 330 12.44 16.66 5.55
CA THR A 330 12.10 16.18 4.20
C THR A 330 10.83 15.37 4.13
N VAL A 331 10.30 14.90 5.27
CA VAL A 331 9.07 14.14 5.36
C VAL A 331 7.88 15.11 5.27
N GLU A 332 6.97 14.87 4.33
CA GLU A 332 5.78 15.69 4.07
C GLU A 332 4.50 15.12 4.71
N GLY A 333 4.50 13.80 4.97
CA GLY A 333 3.40 13.11 5.64
C GLY A 333 3.16 13.62 7.06
N LYS A 334 1.96 13.42 7.56
CA LYS A 334 1.52 13.83 8.89
C LYS A 334 1.76 12.71 9.91
N ASP A 335 2.13 13.08 11.13
CA ASP A 335 2.28 12.15 12.25
C ASP A 335 0.94 11.91 12.93
N PHE A 336 0.45 10.67 12.88
CA PHE A 336 -0.80 10.23 13.50
C PHE A 336 -0.62 9.59 14.88
N ALA A 337 0.57 9.60 15.46
CA ALA A 337 0.80 8.97 16.77
C ALA A 337 -0.09 9.56 17.87
N ASP A 338 -0.31 10.89 17.88
CA ASP A 338 -1.22 11.55 18.80
C ASP A 338 -2.69 11.12 18.55
N ALA A 339 -3.13 11.06 17.31
CA ALA A 339 -4.48 10.58 16.96
C ALA A 339 -4.69 9.12 17.35
N ILE A 340 -3.65 8.27 17.20
CA ILE A 340 -3.65 6.89 17.68
C ILE A 340 -3.87 6.83 19.22
N GLU A 341 -3.39 7.78 19.97
CA GLU A 341 -3.55 7.86 21.43
C GLU A 341 -4.85 8.57 21.87
N GLY A 342 -5.69 8.95 20.92
CA GLY A 342 -6.96 9.62 21.17
C GLY A 342 -6.88 11.15 21.16
N GLY A 343 -5.76 11.69 20.67
CA GLY A 343 -5.54 13.12 20.47
C GLY A 343 -6.10 13.64 19.14
N GLN A 344 -5.49 14.69 18.60
CA GLN A 344 -6.00 15.40 17.45
C GLN A 344 -5.73 14.66 16.12
N ASP A 345 -6.71 14.63 15.23
CA ASP A 345 -6.56 14.19 13.83
C ASP A 345 -5.75 15.22 13.01
N PRO A 346 -4.54 14.86 12.53
CA PRO A 346 -3.70 15.79 11.78
C PRO A 346 -4.08 15.90 10.30
N SER A 347 -5.02 15.07 9.79
CA SER A 347 -5.36 15.01 8.36
C SER A 347 -6.01 16.31 7.84
N GLY A 348 -6.60 17.11 8.73
CA GLY A 348 -7.45 18.22 8.36
C GLY A 348 -8.74 17.78 7.67
N GLY A 349 -9.18 16.53 7.94
CA GLY A 349 -10.43 15.95 7.47
C GLY A 349 -10.42 15.47 6.01
N ALA A 350 -9.24 15.43 5.36
CA ALA A 350 -9.16 14.97 3.96
C ALA A 350 -7.77 14.41 3.60
N ALA A 351 -7.73 13.33 2.83
CA ALA A 351 -6.56 12.84 2.11
C ALA A 351 -6.57 13.34 0.66
N LEU A 352 -5.40 13.64 0.10
CA LEU A 352 -5.25 14.00 -1.31
C LEU A 352 -5.21 12.72 -2.15
N ILE A 353 -6.03 12.67 -3.21
CA ILE A 353 -5.97 11.60 -4.22
C ILE A 353 -5.60 12.20 -5.57
N TYR A 354 -4.67 11.59 -6.29
CA TYR A 354 -4.17 12.20 -7.51
C TYR A 354 -3.53 11.24 -8.49
N CYS A 355 -3.58 11.60 -9.76
CA CYS A 355 -2.85 10.99 -10.86
C CYS A 355 -2.10 12.11 -11.60
N PRO A 356 -0.77 12.21 -11.47
CA PRO A 356 -0.01 13.25 -12.16
C PRO A 356 0.08 13.03 -13.67
N HIS A 357 0.16 11.77 -14.10
CA HIS A 357 0.20 11.35 -15.49
C HIS A 357 -0.43 9.97 -15.63
N PRO A 358 -1.44 9.79 -16.48
CA PRO A 358 -2.07 8.48 -16.71
C PRO A 358 -1.16 7.58 -17.56
N PHE A 359 -1.03 6.30 -17.17
CA PHE A 359 -0.19 5.33 -17.86
C PHE A 359 -0.69 3.88 -17.68
N GLY A 360 -0.10 2.94 -18.43
CA GLY A 360 -0.38 1.51 -18.31
C GLY A 360 -1.83 1.17 -18.64
N GLN A 361 -2.62 0.80 -17.64
CA GLN A 361 -4.04 0.45 -17.81
C GLN A 361 -5.00 1.63 -17.56
N PHE A 362 -4.48 2.85 -17.56
CA PHE A 362 -5.26 4.09 -17.45
C PHE A 362 -4.80 5.11 -18.49
N LEU A 363 -4.58 4.65 -19.73
CA LEU A 363 -4.18 5.51 -20.83
C LEU A 363 -5.32 6.46 -21.24
N ARG A 364 -4.96 7.62 -21.80
CA ARG A 364 -5.95 8.63 -22.26
C ARG A 364 -6.99 8.07 -23.25
N PRO A 365 -6.62 7.21 -24.24
CA PRO A 365 -7.63 6.59 -25.11
C PRO A 365 -8.65 5.73 -24.37
N ASP A 366 -8.28 5.19 -23.19
CA ASP A 366 -9.12 4.35 -22.36
C ASP A 366 -9.77 5.15 -21.21
N GLY A 367 -9.88 6.47 -21.34
CA GLY A 367 -10.49 7.36 -20.34
C GLY A 367 -9.54 7.86 -19.25
N GLY A 368 -8.27 7.46 -19.30
CA GLY A 368 -7.25 7.92 -18.35
C GLY A 368 -7.01 9.43 -18.44
N ARG A 369 -6.79 10.05 -17.28
CA ARG A 369 -6.59 11.47 -17.17
C ARG A 369 -5.79 11.84 -15.93
N GLU A 370 -5.17 13.00 -15.98
CA GLU A 370 -4.67 13.67 -14.79
C GLU A 370 -5.85 14.10 -13.93
N TYR A 371 -5.76 13.84 -12.64
CA TYR A 371 -6.73 14.39 -11.68
C TYR A 371 -6.06 14.77 -10.37
N ARG A 372 -6.74 15.68 -9.66
CA ARG A 372 -6.52 15.99 -8.25
C ARG A 372 -7.85 15.92 -7.54
N GLY A 373 -7.85 15.35 -6.35
CA GLY A 373 -9.09 15.19 -5.60
C GLY A 373 -8.85 15.05 -4.11
N LEU A 374 -9.93 15.03 -3.38
CA LEU A 374 -10.00 14.79 -1.96
C LEU A 374 -10.84 13.55 -1.67
N ARG A 375 -10.33 12.71 -0.78
CA ARG A 375 -11.14 11.75 -0.05
C ARG A 375 -11.31 12.30 1.37
N THR A 376 -12.52 12.78 1.70
CA THR A 376 -12.90 13.13 3.07
C THR A 376 -13.54 11.92 3.75
N ARG A 377 -13.95 12.04 5.02
CA ARG A 377 -14.65 10.92 5.69
C ARG A 377 -15.94 10.54 4.95
N THR A 378 -16.66 11.50 4.41
CA THR A 378 -18.00 11.31 3.84
C THR A 378 -18.04 11.43 2.32
N HIS A 379 -17.10 12.12 1.68
CA HIS A 379 -17.17 12.43 0.24
C HIS A 379 -15.87 12.11 -0.48
N THR A 380 -16.00 11.80 -1.76
CA THR A 380 -14.90 11.80 -2.73
C THR A 380 -15.18 12.88 -3.77
N TYR A 381 -14.26 13.84 -3.90
CA TYR A 381 -14.30 14.88 -4.92
C TYR A 381 -13.05 14.82 -5.77
N ALA A 382 -13.18 14.92 -7.09
CA ALA A 382 -12.04 15.03 -8.00
C ALA A 382 -12.33 15.99 -9.14
N ARG A 383 -11.28 16.72 -9.57
CA ARG A 383 -11.26 17.49 -10.80
C ARG A 383 -10.17 17.00 -11.75
N ASP A 384 -10.39 17.10 -13.04
CA ASP A 384 -9.37 16.93 -14.08
C ASP A 384 -8.87 18.31 -14.57
N LEU A 385 -8.08 18.32 -15.63
CA LEU A 385 -7.55 19.58 -16.22
C LEU A 385 -8.64 20.49 -16.82
N ASN A 386 -9.86 19.95 -17.02
CA ASN A 386 -10.99 20.71 -17.59
C ASN A 386 -11.95 21.24 -16.51
N GLY A 387 -11.79 20.82 -15.26
CA GLY A 387 -12.63 21.25 -14.13
C GLY A 387 -13.16 20.08 -13.29
N PRO A 388 -14.23 20.30 -12.51
CA PRO A 388 -14.86 19.26 -11.70
C PRO A 388 -15.22 18.03 -12.52
N TRP A 389 -14.92 16.83 -11.98
CA TRP A 389 -15.15 15.56 -12.68
C TRP A 389 -16.03 14.61 -11.89
N LEU A 390 -15.75 14.42 -10.60
CA LEU A 390 -16.46 13.46 -9.74
C LEU A 390 -16.78 14.10 -8.39
N LEU A 391 -17.99 13.84 -7.90
CA LEU A 391 -18.40 14.10 -6.53
C LEU A 391 -19.35 13.01 -6.07
N TYR A 392 -18.98 12.27 -5.01
CA TYR A 392 -19.79 11.21 -4.43
C TYR A 392 -19.97 11.42 -2.94
N ASP A 393 -21.14 11.08 -2.42
CA ASP A 393 -21.42 10.91 -1.00
C ASP A 393 -21.19 9.43 -0.65
N ASN A 394 -20.07 9.12 -0.02
CA ASN A 394 -19.66 7.74 0.25
C ASN A 394 -20.46 7.07 1.39
N GLU A 395 -21.23 7.85 2.18
CA GLU A 395 -22.13 7.32 3.23
C GLU A 395 -23.49 6.95 2.63
N ALA A 396 -24.08 7.82 1.83
CA ALA A 396 -25.35 7.58 1.19
C ALA A 396 -25.24 6.66 -0.04
N ASP A 397 -24.11 6.72 -0.73
CA ASP A 397 -23.81 5.92 -1.94
C ASP A 397 -22.42 5.27 -1.84
N PRO A 398 -22.25 4.23 -1.02
CA PRO A 398 -20.95 3.57 -0.82
C PRO A 398 -20.40 2.84 -2.05
N PHE A 399 -21.18 2.73 -3.10
CA PHE A 399 -20.78 2.15 -4.39
C PHE A 399 -20.51 3.19 -5.46
N GLN A 400 -20.66 4.49 -5.13
CA GLN A 400 -20.36 5.61 -6.03
C GLN A 400 -21.08 5.50 -7.38
N LEU A 401 -22.40 5.21 -7.35
CA LEU A 401 -23.27 5.04 -8.51
C LEU A 401 -23.79 6.36 -9.04
N ASP A 402 -23.96 7.34 -8.15
CA ASP A 402 -24.62 8.61 -8.44
C ASP A 402 -23.64 9.79 -8.35
N ASN A 403 -23.02 10.16 -9.47
CA ASN A 403 -22.11 11.30 -9.53
C ASN A 403 -22.90 12.62 -9.35
N LEU A 404 -22.63 13.31 -8.26
CA LEU A 404 -23.29 14.55 -7.85
C LEU A 404 -22.67 15.83 -8.45
N VAL A 405 -21.57 15.71 -9.21
CA VAL A 405 -20.85 16.87 -9.75
C VAL A 405 -21.79 17.82 -10.52
N ASP A 406 -21.61 19.12 -10.30
CA ASP A 406 -22.35 20.22 -10.95
C ASP A 406 -23.88 20.22 -10.72
N ARG A 407 -24.37 19.46 -9.74
CA ARG A 407 -25.79 19.52 -9.36
C ARG A 407 -26.05 20.73 -8.46
N PRO A 408 -27.12 21.51 -8.74
CA PRO A 408 -27.44 22.73 -7.97
C PRO A 408 -27.57 22.49 -6.46
N GLU A 409 -28.11 21.35 -6.03
CA GLU A 409 -28.34 21.00 -4.62
C GLU A 409 -27.06 20.79 -3.81
N VAL A 410 -25.93 20.48 -4.45
CA VAL A 410 -24.63 20.30 -3.81
C VAL A 410 -23.61 21.36 -4.18
N ALA A 411 -24.01 22.43 -4.84
CA ALA A 411 -23.10 23.49 -5.33
C ALA A 411 -22.25 24.12 -4.21
N THR A 412 -22.81 24.30 -3.02
CA THR A 412 -22.09 24.84 -1.86
C THR A 412 -21.02 23.84 -1.38
N LEU A 413 -21.39 22.57 -1.22
CA LEU A 413 -20.46 21.51 -0.84
C LEU A 413 -19.33 21.35 -1.85
N GLN A 414 -19.65 21.34 -3.15
CA GLN A 414 -18.64 21.26 -4.21
C GLN A 414 -17.65 22.41 -4.13
N ALA A 415 -18.13 23.65 -3.91
CA ALA A 415 -17.27 24.83 -3.77
C ALA A 415 -16.38 24.76 -2.51
N GLU A 416 -16.87 24.21 -1.41
CA GLU A 416 -16.10 23.96 -0.18
C GLU A 416 -15.00 22.94 -0.41
N LEU A 417 -15.31 21.80 -1.05
CA LEU A 417 -14.34 20.75 -1.38
C LEU A 417 -13.29 21.24 -2.39
N GLU A 418 -13.71 22.02 -3.39
CA GLU A 418 -12.77 22.66 -4.34
C GLU A 418 -11.81 23.61 -3.63
N SER A 419 -12.31 24.42 -2.69
CA SER A 419 -11.48 25.35 -1.92
C SER A 419 -10.49 24.59 -1.01
N GLN A 420 -10.95 23.51 -0.37
CA GLN A 420 -10.10 22.65 0.46
C GLN A 420 -9.02 21.93 -0.38
N LEU A 421 -9.39 21.45 -1.57
CA LEU A 421 -8.44 20.85 -2.52
C LEU A 421 -7.38 21.87 -2.92
N GLN A 422 -7.78 23.08 -3.31
CA GLN A 422 -6.84 24.12 -3.72
C GLN A 422 -5.85 24.47 -2.61
N LEU A 423 -6.31 24.59 -1.36
CA LEU A 423 -5.42 24.82 -0.20
C LEU A 423 -4.37 23.70 -0.06
N LYS A 424 -4.78 22.43 -0.17
CA LYS A 424 -3.83 21.29 -0.11
C LYS A 424 -2.84 21.29 -1.27
N LEU A 425 -3.24 21.71 -2.46
CA LEU A 425 -2.33 21.82 -3.61
C LEU A 425 -1.35 22.98 -3.43
N ASP A 426 -1.82 24.13 -2.93
CA ASP A 426 -0.99 25.31 -2.68
C ASP A 426 0.07 25.03 -1.58
N GLU A 427 -0.30 24.31 -0.50
CA GLU A 427 0.63 23.87 0.56
C GLU A 427 1.79 23.02 0.01
N ARG A 428 1.56 22.26 -1.07
CA ARG A 428 2.54 21.39 -1.73
C ARG A 428 3.20 21.98 -2.96
N GLY A 429 2.80 23.19 -3.35
CA GLY A 429 3.25 23.83 -4.59
C GLY A 429 2.82 23.08 -5.86
N ASP A 430 1.79 22.23 -5.77
CA ASP A 430 1.27 21.49 -6.93
C ASP A 430 0.35 22.41 -7.76
N LYS A 431 0.85 22.83 -8.92
CA LYS A 431 0.13 23.70 -9.85
C LYS A 431 -0.90 22.98 -10.72
N PHE A 432 -1.02 21.67 -10.57
CA PHE A 432 -1.85 20.81 -11.38
C PHE A 432 -1.66 21.06 -12.89
N LEU A 433 -0.46 20.82 -13.36
CA LEU A 433 -0.08 20.93 -14.75
C LEU A 433 -0.39 19.63 -15.54
N PRO A 434 -0.44 19.70 -16.89
CA PRO A 434 -0.47 18.51 -17.73
C PRO A 434 0.68 17.56 -17.39
N GLY A 435 0.43 16.25 -17.43
CA GLY A 435 1.38 15.23 -17.00
C GLY A 435 2.72 15.27 -17.72
N GLU A 436 2.71 15.63 -19.03
CA GLU A 436 3.91 15.81 -19.83
C GLU A 436 4.88 16.84 -19.23
N THR A 437 4.36 17.87 -18.58
CA THR A 437 5.20 18.89 -17.91
C THR A 437 6.02 18.30 -16.78
N TYR A 438 5.44 17.35 -16.00
CA TYR A 438 6.19 16.65 -14.96
C TYR A 438 7.19 15.66 -15.55
N VAL A 439 6.81 14.97 -16.65
CA VAL A 439 7.70 14.06 -17.40
C VAL A 439 8.93 14.80 -17.89
N GLU A 440 8.74 15.96 -18.53
CA GLU A 440 9.82 16.84 -19.01
C GLU A 440 10.68 17.38 -17.84
N HIS A 441 10.06 17.83 -16.76
CA HIS A 441 10.77 18.36 -15.58
C HIS A 441 11.71 17.33 -14.96
N TRP A 442 11.28 16.07 -14.87
CA TRP A 442 12.07 14.98 -14.31
C TRP A 442 12.97 14.30 -15.34
N GLY A 443 12.89 14.69 -16.63
CA GLY A 443 13.71 14.15 -17.71
C GLY A 443 13.41 12.71 -18.08
N TYR A 444 12.17 12.25 -17.86
CA TYR A 444 11.78 10.88 -18.19
C TYR A 444 11.49 10.73 -19.67
N THR A 445 11.88 9.56 -20.20
CA THR A 445 11.49 9.11 -21.53
C THR A 445 10.44 8.04 -21.36
N LEU A 446 9.28 8.21 -21.99
CA LEU A 446 8.17 7.26 -21.89
C LEU A 446 8.10 6.36 -23.12
N ASP A 447 7.63 5.14 -22.93
CA ASP A 447 7.26 4.22 -24.00
C ASP A 447 5.77 4.40 -24.40
N GLU A 448 5.28 3.51 -25.25
CA GLU A 448 3.88 3.51 -25.72
C GLU A 448 2.85 3.26 -24.63
N THR A 449 3.25 2.70 -23.51
CA THR A 449 2.39 2.50 -22.32
C THR A 449 2.35 3.71 -21.40
N GLY A 450 3.05 4.79 -21.72
CA GLY A 450 3.12 6.01 -20.92
C GLY A 450 3.95 5.88 -19.65
N THR A 451 4.76 4.84 -19.51
CA THR A 451 5.70 4.67 -18.40
C THR A 451 7.15 4.60 -18.87
N VAL A 452 8.10 4.60 -17.95
CA VAL A 452 9.52 4.47 -18.27
C VAL A 452 9.78 3.04 -18.79
N PRO A 453 10.51 2.88 -19.91
CA PRO A 453 10.84 1.55 -20.44
C PRO A 453 11.60 0.69 -19.43
N PHE A 454 11.21 -0.57 -19.30
CA PHE A 454 11.85 -1.53 -18.41
C PHE A 454 12.29 -2.80 -19.16
N ASN A 455 13.27 -3.49 -18.62
CA ASN A 455 13.71 -4.81 -19.11
C ASN A 455 13.18 -5.91 -18.16
N TRP A 456 12.74 -7.04 -18.75
CA TRP A 456 12.36 -8.25 -17.99
C TRP A 456 13.57 -9.07 -17.60
#